data_34596cf56c254132cf6c0599dc49be0e
#
_entry.id   34596cf56c254132cf6c0599dc49be0e
#
_cell.length_a   1.000
_cell.length_b   1.000
_cell.length_c   1.000
_cell.angle_alpha   90.00
_cell.angle_beta   90.00
_cell.angle_gamma   90.00
#
_symmetry.space_group_name_H-M   'P 1'
#
loop_
_entity.id
_entity.type
_entity.pdbx_description
1 polymer ?
#
loop_
_entity_poly.entity_id
_entity_poly.type
_entity_poly.pdbx_seq_one_letter_code
_entity_poly.pdbx_strand_id
1 'polypeptide(L)'
;MEKIDAVITWVDGSEPNYQKKLKEYLADDNQLKRRYIQANEINLCVASIVKYAPFIRKIFIVTDKQSPNLDNIKHIVSKEKVEIVDHEEIFRHNIEFLPTFNIRSIDALLFKIKDLSEKFIYFNDDMFLIKETNPEDWFLDKKAVLTGIWAKTYNRQPVKTMLEKIKNLLKIRPSFNAAQSKAANIVGFQNRYFKSYHCGRPQIKSVIKDFYDKNPKKLVDQIRYKFRDSRQYMPFSLCWHLLIKKNNFIESPISKLIEIKKTRELSPNQLISLLNKIDSQANIKFLNIQDLNLASDITQQVF
;
A
#
# COMPACT_ATOMS: atom_id res chain seq x y z
N MET A 1 -20.99 -13.66 -9.46
CA MET A 1 -19.64 -13.61 -8.86
C MET A 1 -19.58 -12.43 -7.90
N GLU A 2 -18.98 -12.58 -6.72
CA GLU A 2 -18.84 -11.49 -5.74
C GLU A 2 -17.92 -10.40 -6.31
N LYS A 3 -18.30 -9.13 -6.13
CA LYS A 3 -17.54 -8.00 -6.69
C LYS A 3 -16.26 -7.76 -5.89
N ILE A 4 -15.12 -7.66 -6.56
CA ILE A 4 -13.83 -7.30 -5.97
C ILE A 4 -13.30 -6.08 -6.71
N ASP A 5 -12.85 -5.07 -5.97
CA ASP A 5 -12.24 -3.86 -6.50
C ASP A 5 -10.74 -3.80 -6.17
N ALA A 6 -10.01 -2.95 -6.91
CA ALA A 6 -8.66 -2.55 -6.54
C ALA A 6 -8.68 -1.09 -6.05
N VAL A 7 -7.85 -0.79 -5.07
CA VAL A 7 -7.61 0.58 -4.60
C VAL A 7 -6.11 0.84 -4.66
N ILE A 8 -5.72 1.90 -5.34
CA ILE A 8 -4.33 2.34 -5.45
C ILE A 8 -4.22 3.72 -4.82
N THR A 9 -3.26 3.93 -3.93
CA THR A 9 -2.94 5.28 -3.44
C THR A 9 -1.75 5.83 -4.22
N TRP A 10 -1.91 7.03 -4.77
CA TRP A 10 -0.93 7.64 -5.66
C TRP A 10 -0.93 9.16 -5.55
N VAL A 11 0.24 9.77 -5.69
CA VAL A 11 0.44 11.19 -5.93
C VAL A 11 1.68 11.41 -6.80
N ASP A 12 1.61 12.39 -7.68
CA ASP A 12 2.79 12.93 -8.37
C ASP A 12 3.38 14.07 -7.55
N GLY A 13 4.52 13.80 -6.92
CA GLY A 13 5.22 14.81 -6.13
C GLY A 13 5.99 15.83 -6.96
N SER A 14 6.08 15.66 -8.29
CA SER A 14 6.65 16.64 -9.20
C SER A 14 5.66 17.73 -9.63
N GLU A 15 4.35 17.48 -9.38
CA GLU A 15 3.28 18.40 -9.76
C GLU A 15 3.41 19.72 -8.97
N PRO A 16 3.40 20.90 -9.65
CA PRO A 16 3.70 22.18 -9.02
C PRO A 16 2.81 22.56 -7.84
N ASN A 17 1.49 22.30 -7.93
CA ASN A 17 0.56 22.62 -6.84
C ASN A 17 0.79 21.72 -5.63
N TYR A 18 1.10 20.43 -5.85
CA TYR A 18 1.45 19.51 -4.78
C TYR A 18 2.74 19.94 -4.09
N GLN A 19 3.77 20.32 -4.87
CA GLN A 19 5.01 20.85 -4.32
C GLN A 19 4.81 22.13 -3.52
N LYS A 20 3.95 23.05 -4.01
CA LYS A 20 3.61 24.28 -3.28
C LYS A 20 2.99 23.95 -1.92
N LYS A 21 1.97 23.08 -1.91
CA LYS A 21 1.36 22.62 -0.65
C LYS A 21 2.38 21.96 0.28
N LEU A 22 3.25 21.10 -0.25
CA LEU A 22 4.26 20.41 0.57
C LEU A 22 5.26 21.38 1.21
N LYS A 23 5.68 22.42 0.48
CA LYS A 23 6.61 23.45 0.97
C LYS A 23 6.04 24.27 2.15
N GLU A 24 4.73 24.45 2.23
CA GLU A 24 4.08 25.16 3.35
C GLU A 24 4.26 24.41 4.69
N TYR A 25 4.48 23.09 4.64
CA TYR A 25 4.58 22.23 5.82
C TYR A 25 5.99 21.67 6.06
N LEU A 26 6.90 21.79 5.08
CA LEU A 26 8.27 21.28 5.15
C LEU A 26 9.25 22.37 4.76
N ALA A 27 9.99 22.86 5.72
CA ALA A 27 10.93 23.97 5.51
C ALA A 27 12.11 23.60 4.58
N ASP A 28 12.62 22.38 4.50
CA ASP A 28 13.65 21.95 3.53
C ASP A 28 14.11 20.48 3.65
N ASP A 29 13.21 19.52 3.58
CA ASP A 29 13.63 18.11 3.60
C ASP A 29 13.68 17.51 2.18
N ASN A 30 14.87 17.60 1.55
CA ASN A 30 15.13 17.01 0.24
C ASN A 30 14.87 15.49 0.19
N GLN A 31 14.98 14.79 1.32
CA GLN A 31 14.69 13.35 1.38
C GLN A 31 13.18 13.08 1.30
N LEU A 32 12.34 13.95 1.88
CA LEU A 32 10.88 13.81 1.76
C LEU A 32 10.41 14.16 0.34
N LYS A 33 10.99 15.18 -0.30
CA LYS A 33 10.67 15.57 -1.69
C LYS A 33 10.91 14.42 -2.68
N ARG A 34 12.01 13.67 -2.53
CA ARG A 34 12.36 12.53 -3.40
C ARG A 34 11.37 11.36 -3.37
N ARG A 35 10.59 11.23 -2.29
CA ARG A 35 9.64 10.10 -2.12
C ARG A 35 8.40 10.19 -2.99
N TYR A 36 8.15 11.33 -3.56
CA TYR A 36 6.94 11.59 -4.35
C TYR A 36 7.24 11.74 -5.84
N ILE A 37 8.52 11.55 -6.26
CA ILE A 37 8.91 11.57 -7.67
C ILE A 37 8.47 10.24 -8.27
N GLN A 38 7.78 10.32 -9.41
CA GLN A 38 7.21 9.19 -10.13
C GLN A 38 8.04 8.85 -11.38
N ALA A 39 8.15 7.55 -11.71
CA ALA A 39 8.67 7.04 -12.98
C ALA A 39 7.56 6.30 -13.77
N ASN A 40 6.32 6.82 -13.73
CA ASN A 40 5.12 6.21 -14.34
C ASN A 40 4.74 4.84 -13.77
N GLU A 41 5.15 4.51 -12.55
CA GLU A 41 4.83 3.25 -11.88
C GLU A 41 3.31 3.01 -11.85
N ILE A 42 2.52 4.08 -11.72
CA ILE A 42 1.05 3.98 -11.71
C ILE A 42 0.50 3.34 -13.00
N ASN A 43 1.08 3.65 -14.17
CA ASN A 43 0.65 3.05 -15.45
C ASN A 43 0.93 1.55 -15.45
N LEU A 44 2.11 1.14 -14.99
CA LEU A 44 2.48 -0.27 -14.88
C LEU A 44 1.59 -1.01 -13.86
N CYS A 45 1.31 -0.37 -12.72
CA CYS A 45 0.43 -0.93 -11.69
C CYS A 45 -0.98 -1.17 -12.26
N VAL A 46 -1.61 -0.16 -12.86
CA VAL A 46 -2.95 -0.27 -13.46
C VAL A 46 -2.97 -1.30 -14.59
N ALA A 47 -2.00 -1.25 -15.51
CA ALA A 47 -1.89 -2.20 -16.61
C ALA A 47 -1.75 -3.63 -16.13
N SER A 48 -0.93 -3.86 -15.09
CA SER A 48 -0.73 -5.18 -14.49
C SER A 48 -2.01 -5.73 -13.86
N ILE A 49 -2.78 -4.90 -13.19
CA ILE A 49 -4.06 -5.29 -12.59
C ILE A 49 -5.06 -5.65 -13.69
N VAL A 50 -5.19 -4.84 -14.74
CA VAL A 50 -6.11 -5.11 -15.85
C VAL A 50 -5.75 -6.39 -16.56
N LYS A 51 -4.45 -6.62 -16.82
CA LYS A 51 -3.95 -7.78 -17.53
C LYS A 51 -4.04 -9.08 -16.72
N TYR A 52 -3.65 -9.04 -15.46
CA TYR A 52 -3.44 -10.24 -14.64
C TYR A 52 -4.49 -10.47 -13.55
N ALA A 53 -5.44 -9.56 -13.39
CA ALA A 53 -6.59 -9.69 -12.50
C ALA A 53 -7.89 -9.22 -13.20
N PRO A 54 -8.30 -9.83 -14.33
CA PRO A 54 -9.44 -9.36 -15.13
C PRO A 54 -10.76 -9.37 -14.35
N PHE A 55 -10.86 -10.16 -13.28
CA PHE A 55 -12.03 -10.23 -12.39
C PHE A 55 -12.24 -8.96 -11.56
N ILE A 56 -11.24 -8.07 -11.44
CA ILE A 56 -11.39 -6.79 -10.73
C ILE A 56 -12.47 -5.97 -11.43
N ARG A 57 -13.49 -5.53 -10.67
CA ARG A 57 -14.59 -4.74 -11.21
C ARG A 57 -14.16 -3.32 -11.56
N LYS A 58 -13.59 -2.59 -10.59
CA LYS A 58 -13.10 -1.21 -10.70
C LYS A 58 -11.75 -1.04 -10.03
N ILE A 59 -11.00 -0.07 -10.52
CA ILE A 59 -9.73 0.39 -9.94
C ILE A 59 -9.96 1.82 -9.47
N PHE A 60 -9.92 2.03 -8.15
CA PHE A 60 -9.99 3.37 -7.56
C PHE A 60 -8.58 3.89 -7.32
N ILE A 61 -8.25 5.05 -7.90
CA ILE A 61 -6.98 5.74 -7.65
C ILE A 61 -7.23 6.90 -6.70
N VAL A 62 -6.73 6.76 -5.47
CA VAL A 62 -6.89 7.76 -4.40
C VAL A 62 -5.73 8.74 -4.46
N THR A 63 -6.02 10.03 -4.61
CA THR A 63 -5.03 11.07 -4.89
C THR A 63 -5.41 12.44 -4.30
N ASP A 64 -4.52 13.44 -4.39
CA ASP A 64 -4.73 14.80 -3.88
C ASP A 64 -4.94 15.79 -5.05
N LYS A 65 -6.18 15.89 -5.55
CA LYS A 65 -6.56 16.80 -6.66
C LYS A 65 -5.72 16.61 -7.94
N GLN A 66 -5.28 15.39 -8.17
CA GLN A 66 -4.46 15.02 -9.32
C GLN A 66 -5.19 13.95 -10.16
N SER A 67 -4.70 13.76 -11.37
CA SER A 67 -5.13 12.66 -12.25
C SER A 67 -3.90 12.09 -12.95
N PRO A 68 -3.60 10.80 -12.81
CA PRO A 68 -2.49 10.21 -13.54
C PRO A 68 -2.78 10.24 -15.05
N ASN A 69 -1.73 10.47 -15.84
CA ASN A 69 -1.82 10.31 -17.28
C ASN A 69 -1.76 8.82 -17.62
N LEU A 70 -2.90 8.26 -18.05
CA LEU A 70 -3.05 6.85 -18.44
C LEU A 70 -3.09 6.68 -19.98
N ASP A 71 -2.71 7.69 -20.77
CA ASP A 71 -2.78 7.63 -22.24
C ASP A 71 -1.98 6.48 -22.84
N ASN A 72 -0.84 6.15 -22.25
CA ASN A 72 0.03 5.05 -22.70
C ASN A 72 -0.64 3.68 -22.60
N ILE A 73 -1.65 3.52 -21.73
CA ILE A 73 -2.34 2.25 -21.48
C ILE A 73 -3.83 2.28 -21.85
N LYS A 74 -4.30 3.37 -22.46
CA LYS A 74 -5.73 3.50 -22.86
C LYS A 74 -6.22 2.42 -23.82
N HIS A 75 -5.31 1.76 -24.55
CA HIS A 75 -5.65 0.66 -25.45
C HIS A 75 -5.98 -0.66 -24.74
N ILE A 76 -5.62 -0.80 -23.46
CA ILE A 76 -5.90 -1.98 -22.62
C ILE A 76 -6.82 -1.66 -21.44
N VAL A 77 -6.99 -0.39 -21.09
CA VAL A 77 -7.78 0.05 -19.92
C VAL A 77 -8.96 0.88 -20.38
N SER A 78 -10.18 0.36 -20.21
CA SER A 78 -11.38 1.15 -20.48
C SER A 78 -11.55 2.27 -19.45
N LYS A 79 -12.10 3.40 -19.89
CA LYS A 79 -12.29 4.58 -19.03
C LYS A 79 -13.18 4.28 -17.82
N GLU A 80 -14.16 3.39 -17.97
CA GLU A 80 -15.09 2.99 -16.90
C GLU A 80 -14.44 2.08 -15.85
N LYS A 81 -13.29 1.50 -16.17
CA LYS A 81 -12.53 0.61 -15.28
C LYS A 81 -11.82 1.36 -14.17
N VAL A 82 -11.45 2.63 -14.42
CA VAL A 82 -10.67 3.46 -13.48
C VAL A 82 -11.52 4.61 -13.00
N GLU A 83 -11.52 4.85 -11.70
CA GLU A 83 -12.17 5.97 -11.03
C GLU A 83 -11.17 6.71 -10.15
N ILE A 84 -11.09 8.04 -10.33
CA ILE A 84 -10.24 8.90 -9.50
C ILE A 84 -11.03 9.32 -8.27
N VAL A 85 -10.43 9.14 -7.10
CA VAL A 85 -11.03 9.51 -5.80
C VAL A 85 -10.13 10.55 -5.15
N ASP A 86 -10.69 11.73 -4.89
CA ASP A 86 -9.95 12.79 -4.20
C ASP A 86 -9.89 12.55 -2.69
N HIS A 87 -8.81 13.01 -2.05
CA HIS A 87 -8.68 12.97 -0.59
C HIS A 87 -9.87 13.64 0.11
N GLU A 88 -10.43 14.75 -0.44
CA GLU A 88 -11.59 15.44 0.14
C GLU A 88 -12.82 14.54 0.22
N GLU A 89 -12.99 13.60 -0.71
CA GLU A 89 -14.10 12.67 -0.70
C GLU A 89 -14.05 11.72 0.50
N ILE A 90 -12.89 11.11 0.74
CA ILE A 90 -12.74 10.16 1.86
C ILE A 90 -12.57 10.87 3.21
N PHE A 91 -12.10 12.11 3.21
CA PHE A 91 -11.97 12.96 4.41
C PHE A 91 -13.21 13.80 4.72
N ARG A 92 -14.30 13.70 3.96
CA ARG A 92 -15.51 14.57 4.01
C ARG A 92 -15.91 15.07 5.41
N HIS A 93 -15.91 14.21 6.42
CA HIS A 93 -16.25 14.56 7.79
C HIS A 93 -15.03 14.85 8.68
N ASN A 94 -13.87 15.01 8.07
CA ASN A 94 -12.57 15.20 8.73
C ASN A 94 -11.67 16.11 7.89
N ILE A 95 -12.28 17.04 7.16
CA ILE A 95 -11.60 17.92 6.19
C ILE A 95 -10.52 18.78 6.82
N GLU A 96 -10.65 19.08 8.12
CA GLU A 96 -9.68 19.86 8.90
C GLU A 96 -8.30 19.18 8.98
N PHE A 97 -8.21 17.88 8.69
CA PHE A 97 -6.94 17.16 8.65
C PHE A 97 -6.24 17.20 7.29
N LEU A 98 -6.87 17.80 6.26
CA LEU A 98 -6.22 18.05 4.97
C LEU A 98 -5.44 19.39 4.98
N PRO A 99 -4.44 19.54 4.10
CA PRO A 99 -3.85 18.48 3.30
C PRO A 99 -3.11 17.46 4.17
N THR A 100 -2.97 16.23 3.67
CA THR A 100 -2.16 15.19 4.32
C THR A 100 -1.20 14.55 3.31
N PHE A 101 0.06 14.42 3.71
CA PHE A 101 1.14 13.76 2.94
C PHE A 101 1.46 12.38 3.54
N ASN A 102 0.46 11.79 4.18
CA ASN A 102 0.62 10.64 5.05
C ASN A 102 -0.25 9.46 4.61
N ILE A 103 0.35 8.51 3.95
CA ILE A 103 -0.32 7.29 3.50
C ILE A 103 -1.08 6.57 4.64
N ARG A 104 -0.58 6.60 5.89
CA ARG A 104 -1.24 5.96 7.03
C ARG A 104 -2.55 6.66 7.43
N SER A 105 -2.66 7.95 7.16
CA SER A 105 -3.90 8.70 7.35
C SER A 105 -4.90 8.42 6.23
N ILE A 106 -4.42 8.37 4.98
CA ILE A 106 -5.23 8.07 3.79
C ILE A 106 -5.77 6.64 3.86
N ASP A 107 -4.91 5.64 4.11
CA ASP A 107 -5.29 4.22 4.19
C ASP A 107 -6.38 3.96 5.23
N ALA A 108 -6.39 4.73 6.33
CA ALA A 108 -7.39 4.58 7.38
C ALA A 108 -8.81 4.94 6.91
N LEU A 109 -8.96 5.68 5.82
CA LEU A 109 -10.22 6.18 5.29
C LEU A 109 -10.65 5.52 3.97
N LEU A 110 -9.89 4.59 3.40
CA LEU A 110 -10.22 3.94 2.12
C LEU A 110 -11.60 3.27 2.13
N PHE A 111 -12.06 2.78 3.28
CA PHE A 111 -13.40 2.21 3.42
C PHE A 111 -14.53 3.22 3.15
N LYS A 112 -14.25 4.53 3.12
CA LYS A 112 -15.21 5.62 2.81
C LYS A 112 -15.36 5.91 1.32
N ILE A 113 -14.56 5.29 0.46
CA ILE A 113 -14.70 5.41 -0.99
C ILE A 113 -16.13 5.01 -1.37
N LYS A 114 -16.79 5.92 -2.12
CA LYS A 114 -18.14 5.68 -2.63
C LYS A 114 -18.11 4.48 -3.58
N ASP A 115 -19.15 3.66 -3.53
CA ASP A 115 -19.33 2.47 -4.40
C ASP A 115 -18.21 1.42 -4.33
N LEU A 116 -17.25 1.53 -3.39
CA LEU A 116 -16.25 0.50 -3.14
C LEU A 116 -16.91 -0.81 -2.70
N SER A 117 -16.54 -1.91 -3.36
CA SER A 117 -17.01 -3.25 -3.02
C SER A 117 -16.62 -3.66 -1.59
N GLU A 118 -17.37 -4.60 -1.02
CA GLU A 118 -17.09 -5.17 0.31
C GLU A 118 -15.68 -5.79 0.37
N LYS A 119 -15.28 -6.48 -0.69
CA LYS A 119 -13.94 -7.03 -0.89
C LYS A 119 -13.15 -6.12 -1.82
N PHE A 120 -11.97 -5.71 -1.41
CA PHE A 120 -11.07 -4.97 -2.27
C PHE A 120 -9.61 -5.34 -2.01
N ILE A 121 -8.76 -5.11 -2.99
CA ILE A 121 -7.31 -5.33 -2.90
C ILE A 121 -6.64 -3.97 -2.92
N TYR A 122 -5.89 -3.68 -1.85
CA TYR A 122 -5.15 -2.45 -1.73
C TYR A 122 -3.74 -2.60 -2.30
N PHE A 123 -3.35 -1.67 -3.17
CA PHE A 123 -2.03 -1.57 -3.79
C PHE A 123 -1.40 -0.20 -3.48
N ASN A 124 -0.08 -0.16 -3.47
CA ASN A 124 0.67 1.04 -3.78
C ASN A 124 1.04 1.03 -5.27
N ASP A 125 1.44 2.16 -5.82
CA ASP A 125 1.85 2.32 -7.22
C ASP A 125 3.11 1.51 -7.60
N ASP A 126 3.92 1.12 -6.62
CA ASP A 126 5.12 0.30 -6.74
C ASP A 126 4.86 -1.23 -6.66
N MET A 127 3.59 -1.67 -6.69
CA MET A 127 3.19 -3.07 -6.59
C MET A 127 2.56 -3.56 -7.90
N PHE A 128 3.11 -4.62 -8.46
CA PHE A 128 2.71 -5.13 -9.76
C PHE A 128 2.29 -6.60 -9.69
N LEU A 129 1.31 -6.96 -10.53
CA LEU A 129 1.02 -8.34 -10.87
C LEU A 129 1.85 -8.71 -12.11
N ILE A 130 2.46 -9.88 -12.10
CA ILE A 130 3.30 -10.33 -13.23
C ILE A 130 2.85 -11.65 -13.83
N LYS A 131 1.84 -12.28 -13.22
CA LYS A 131 1.16 -13.47 -13.73
C LYS A 131 -0.30 -13.42 -13.34
N GLU A 132 -1.11 -14.17 -14.08
CA GLU A 132 -2.55 -14.27 -13.87
C GLU A 132 -2.89 -14.66 -12.44
N THR A 133 -3.85 -13.96 -11.88
CA THR A 133 -4.45 -14.22 -10.58
C THR A 133 -5.94 -14.45 -10.72
N ASN A 134 -6.47 -15.29 -9.85
CA ASN A 134 -7.90 -15.55 -9.74
C ASN A 134 -8.46 -14.95 -8.44
N PRO A 135 -9.79 -14.78 -8.31
CA PRO A 135 -10.39 -14.31 -7.06
C PRO A 135 -9.93 -15.09 -5.83
N GLU A 136 -9.68 -16.38 -5.96
CA GLU A 136 -9.25 -17.31 -4.92
C GLU A 136 -7.82 -17.05 -4.41
N ASP A 137 -6.98 -16.41 -5.22
CA ASP A 137 -5.65 -15.95 -4.76
C ASP A 137 -5.74 -14.85 -3.68
N TRP A 138 -6.92 -14.21 -3.55
CA TRP A 138 -7.16 -13.08 -2.67
C TRP A 138 -8.25 -13.34 -1.63
N PHE A 139 -9.28 -14.09 -2.01
CA PHE A 139 -10.42 -14.41 -1.15
C PHE A 139 -10.91 -15.82 -1.49
N LEU A 140 -10.79 -16.74 -0.54
CA LEU A 140 -11.24 -18.13 -0.68
C LEU A 140 -12.18 -18.47 0.48
N ASP A 141 -13.32 -19.09 0.19
CA ASP A 141 -14.33 -19.47 1.20
C ASP A 141 -14.69 -18.32 2.17
N LYS A 142 -14.90 -17.12 1.63
CA LYS A 142 -15.17 -15.88 2.38
C LYS A 142 -14.01 -15.41 3.26
N LYS A 143 -12.86 -16.08 3.27
CA LYS A 143 -11.67 -15.70 4.00
C LYS A 143 -10.70 -14.90 3.12
N ALA A 144 -9.99 -13.95 3.72
CA ALA A 144 -8.93 -13.23 3.03
C ALA A 144 -7.65 -14.09 2.98
N VAL A 145 -7.02 -14.16 1.81
CA VAL A 145 -5.74 -14.87 1.60
C VAL A 145 -4.60 -13.89 1.83
N LEU A 146 -3.92 -14.01 2.96
CA LEU A 146 -2.92 -13.06 3.42
C LEU A 146 -1.51 -13.53 3.09
N THR A 147 -0.78 -12.76 2.29
CA THR A 147 0.62 -13.05 1.93
C THR A 147 1.58 -12.41 2.93
N GLY A 148 2.23 -13.24 3.73
CA GLY A 148 3.12 -12.75 4.79
C GLY A 148 3.75 -13.84 5.63
N ILE A 149 4.34 -13.44 6.74
CA ILE A 149 4.95 -14.33 7.73
C ILE A 149 4.65 -13.88 9.16
N TRP A 150 4.65 -14.81 10.11
CA TRP A 150 4.61 -14.49 11.51
C TRP A 150 5.95 -13.95 12.01
N ALA A 151 5.94 -12.84 12.72
CA ALA A 151 7.11 -12.21 13.33
C ALA A 151 6.84 -11.83 14.80
N LYS A 152 7.88 -11.78 15.63
CA LYS A 152 7.76 -11.30 17.02
C LYS A 152 7.38 -9.83 17.04
N THR A 153 6.41 -9.44 17.89
CA THR A 153 6.04 -8.04 18.08
C THR A 153 7.23 -7.21 18.57
N TYR A 154 7.20 -5.91 18.35
CA TYR A 154 8.25 -5.00 18.85
C TYR A 154 8.32 -5.00 20.38
N ASN A 155 7.20 -5.21 21.08
CA ASN A 155 7.17 -5.34 22.54
C ASN A 155 8.06 -6.51 23.05
N ARG A 156 8.27 -7.52 22.21
CA ARG A 156 9.15 -8.67 22.50
C ARG A 156 10.57 -8.53 21.91
N GLN A 157 10.93 -7.33 21.44
CA GLN A 157 12.21 -7.03 20.81
C GLN A 157 12.76 -5.71 21.39
N PRO A 158 13.33 -5.73 22.62
CA PRO A 158 13.69 -4.51 23.36
C PRO A 158 14.65 -3.61 22.58
N VAL A 159 15.64 -4.18 21.89
CA VAL A 159 16.60 -3.42 21.06
C VAL A 159 15.87 -2.67 19.93
N LYS A 160 14.96 -3.34 19.20
CA LYS A 160 14.19 -2.68 18.15
C LYS A 160 13.26 -1.61 18.70
N THR A 161 12.65 -1.86 19.85
CA THR A 161 11.80 -0.88 20.54
C THR A 161 12.60 0.35 20.95
N MET A 162 13.81 0.16 21.47
CA MET A 162 14.73 1.25 21.80
C MET A 162 15.14 2.05 20.55
N LEU A 163 15.51 1.37 19.47
CA LEU A 163 15.84 2.02 18.20
C LEU A 163 14.66 2.85 17.64
N GLU A 164 13.44 2.35 17.74
CA GLU A 164 12.25 3.14 17.33
C GLU A 164 12.04 4.38 18.22
N LYS A 165 12.32 4.31 19.53
CA LYS A 165 12.30 5.49 20.42
C LYS A 165 13.34 6.53 20.00
N ILE A 166 14.56 6.09 19.67
CA ILE A 166 15.65 6.96 19.21
C ILE A 166 15.26 7.63 17.87
N LYS A 167 14.73 6.85 16.91
CA LYS A 167 14.25 7.40 15.64
C LYS A 167 13.17 8.47 15.85
N ASN A 168 12.25 8.23 16.79
CA ASN A 168 11.22 9.21 17.13
C ASN A 168 11.82 10.51 17.69
N LEU A 169 12.80 10.40 18.58
CA LEU A 169 13.51 11.55 19.15
C LEU A 169 14.23 12.35 18.05
N LEU A 170 14.87 11.66 17.12
CA LEU A 170 15.60 12.25 15.99
C LEU A 170 14.69 12.63 14.80
N LYS A 171 13.37 12.51 14.92
CA LYS A 171 12.38 12.74 13.85
C LYS A 171 12.64 11.94 12.58
N ILE A 172 13.27 10.77 12.69
CA ILE A 172 13.54 9.86 11.58
C ILE A 172 12.25 9.13 11.22
N ARG A 173 12.11 8.76 9.92
CA ARG A 173 10.94 8.04 9.39
C ARG A 173 10.56 6.84 10.26
N PRO A 174 9.30 6.76 10.74
CA PRO A 174 8.82 5.62 11.52
C PRO A 174 8.81 4.32 10.73
N SER A 175 9.23 3.23 11.40
CA SER A 175 9.31 1.90 10.79
C SER A 175 7.95 1.39 10.30
N PHE A 176 7.94 0.80 9.10
CA PHE A 176 6.81 0.09 8.53
C PHE A 176 6.42 -1.14 9.39
N ASN A 177 7.42 -1.91 9.80
CA ASN A 177 7.21 -3.12 10.62
C ASN A 177 6.73 -2.78 12.04
N ALA A 178 7.25 -1.70 12.66
CA ALA A 178 6.77 -1.25 13.96
C ALA A 178 5.30 -0.85 13.93
N ALA A 179 4.86 -0.19 12.85
CA ALA A 179 3.47 0.19 12.68
C ALA A 179 2.53 -1.02 12.45
N GLN A 180 2.99 -2.08 11.78
CA GLN A 180 2.25 -3.34 11.68
C GLN A 180 2.15 -4.04 13.04
N SER A 181 3.26 -4.09 13.81
CA SER A 181 3.25 -4.63 15.17
C SER A 181 2.29 -3.86 16.08
N LYS A 182 2.17 -2.53 15.93
CA LYS A 182 1.17 -1.73 16.67
C LYS A 182 -0.26 -2.10 16.30
N ALA A 183 -0.54 -2.29 15.01
CA ALA A 183 -1.85 -2.74 14.56
C ALA A 183 -2.25 -4.08 15.24
N ALA A 184 -1.31 -5.03 15.30
CA ALA A 184 -1.51 -6.30 15.98
C ALA A 184 -1.81 -6.11 17.48
N ASN A 185 -1.03 -5.25 18.16
CA ASN A 185 -1.21 -4.97 19.59
C ASN A 185 -2.60 -4.38 19.89
N ILE A 186 -3.12 -3.49 19.02
CA ILE A 186 -4.47 -2.91 19.14
C ILE A 186 -5.55 -3.99 19.16
N VAL A 187 -5.36 -5.05 18.38
CA VAL A 187 -6.31 -6.18 18.28
C VAL A 187 -6.12 -7.20 19.42
N GLY A 188 -4.99 -7.11 20.16
CA GLY A 188 -4.68 -7.97 21.30
C GLY A 188 -3.55 -8.97 21.08
N PHE A 189 -2.85 -8.93 19.95
CA PHE A 189 -1.70 -9.79 19.68
C PHE A 189 -0.43 -9.21 20.34
N GLN A 190 -0.02 -9.74 21.49
CA GLN A 190 1.10 -9.20 22.27
C GLN A 190 2.45 -9.85 21.92
N ASN A 191 2.46 -11.08 21.40
CA ASN A 191 3.68 -11.87 21.21
C ASN A 191 4.17 -11.89 19.76
N ARG A 192 3.24 -12.00 18.80
CA ARG A 192 3.54 -12.10 17.37
C ARG A 192 2.54 -11.28 16.55
N TYR A 193 2.96 -10.87 15.36
CA TYR A 193 2.11 -10.21 14.37
C TYR A 193 2.33 -10.83 13.01
N PHE A 194 1.30 -10.79 12.17
CA PHE A 194 1.42 -11.24 10.79
C PHE A 194 1.99 -10.10 9.95
N LYS A 195 3.25 -10.27 9.54
CA LYS A 195 4.02 -9.28 8.81
C LYS A 195 3.72 -9.38 7.31
N SER A 196 3.12 -8.35 6.74
CA SER A 196 2.97 -8.16 5.30
C SER A 196 4.24 -7.62 4.67
N TYR A 197 4.39 -7.90 3.40
CA TYR A 197 5.37 -7.33 2.49
C TYR A 197 4.70 -6.37 1.50
N HIS A 198 5.47 -5.89 0.49
CA HIS A 198 4.95 -4.99 -0.53
C HIS A 198 4.34 -5.81 -1.69
N CYS A 199 3.14 -6.30 -1.50
CA CYS A 199 2.29 -6.93 -2.52
C CYS A 199 0.86 -6.46 -2.33
N GLY A 200 -0.02 -6.76 -3.27
CA GLY A 200 -1.44 -6.49 -3.12
C GLY A 200 -1.98 -7.03 -1.79
N ARG A 201 -2.86 -6.28 -1.13
CA ARG A 201 -3.34 -6.58 0.23
C ARG A 201 -4.86 -6.69 0.23
N PRO A 202 -5.42 -7.90 0.32
CA PRO A 202 -6.86 -8.07 0.43
C PRO A 202 -7.40 -7.42 1.70
N GLN A 203 -8.51 -6.71 1.57
CA GLN A 203 -9.19 -5.98 2.63
C GLN A 203 -10.70 -6.28 2.59
N ILE A 204 -11.35 -6.19 3.74
CA ILE A 204 -12.80 -6.28 3.87
C ILE A 204 -13.31 -4.96 4.46
N LYS A 205 -14.14 -4.24 3.69
CA LYS A 205 -14.61 -2.89 3.99
C LYS A 205 -15.33 -2.81 5.34
N SER A 206 -16.27 -3.72 5.59
CA SER A 206 -17.04 -3.76 6.83
C SER A 206 -16.16 -3.98 8.06
N VAL A 207 -15.10 -4.79 7.96
CA VAL A 207 -14.21 -5.07 9.10
C VAL A 207 -13.50 -3.80 9.58
N ILE A 208 -13.03 -2.96 8.65
CA ILE A 208 -12.39 -1.69 8.98
C ILE A 208 -13.44 -0.69 9.48
N LYS A 209 -14.56 -0.58 8.76
CA LYS A 209 -15.67 0.31 9.13
C LYS A 209 -16.16 0.03 10.54
N ASP A 210 -16.52 -1.21 10.86
CA ASP A 210 -17.02 -1.61 12.18
C ASP A 210 -16.03 -1.32 13.31
N PHE A 211 -14.73 -1.47 13.02
CA PHE A 211 -13.71 -1.14 14.00
C PHE A 211 -13.70 0.35 14.31
N TYR A 212 -13.75 1.21 13.31
CA TYR A 212 -13.70 2.67 13.51
C TYR A 212 -15.04 3.23 14.02
N ASP A 213 -16.17 2.65 13.64
CA ASP A 213 -17.48 3.01 14.20
C ASP A 213 -17.52 2.77 15.72
N LYS A 214 -16.91 1.66 16.17
CA LYS A 214 -16.79 1.33 17.61
C LYS A 214 -15.66 2.11 18.31
N ASN A 215 -14.73 2.68 17.56
CA ASN A 215 -13.55 3.37 18.09
C ASN A 215 -13.28 4.70 17.36
N PRO A 216 -14.24 5.65 17.33
CA PRO A 216 -14.08 6.88 16.55
C PRO A 216 -12.86 7.71 16.93
N LYS A 217 -12.50 7.74 18.21
CA LYS A 217 -11.29 8.39 18.69
C LYS A 217 -10.01 7.81 18.06
N LYS A 218 -9.95 6.49 17.84
CA LYS A 218 -8.81 5.85 17.19
C LYS A 218 -8.68 6.25 15.73
N LEU A 219 -9.80 6.52 15.04
CA LEU A 219 -9.76 7.06 13.68
C LEU A 219 -9.17 8.46 13.68
N VAL A 220 -9.68 9.37 14.52
CA VAL A 220 -9.16 10.74 14.65
C VAL A 220 -7.68 10.73 15.01
N ASP A 221 -7.27 9.94 16.00
CA ASP A 221 -5.87 9.80 16.39
C ASP A 221 -4.97 9.27 15.25
N GLN A 222 -5.54 8.48 14.33
CA GLN A 222 -4.82 7.92 13.19
C GLN A 222 -4.66 8.94 12.04
N ILE A 223 -5.68 9.75 11.73
CA ILE A 223 -5.73 10.62 10.55
C ILE A 223 -5.20 12.03 10.76
N ARG A 224 -5.03 12.48 12.00
CA ARG A 224 -4.66 13.87 12.34
C ARG A 224 -3.22 14.27 11.95
N TYR A 225 -2.38 13.33 11.57
CA TYR A 225 -0.97 13.58 11.25
C TYR A 225 -0.78 13.92 9.78
N LYS A 226 -0.19 15.08 9.50
CA LYS A 226 0.19 15.53 8.14
C LYS A 226 1.26 14.63 7.52
N PHE A 227 2.21 14.15 8.34
CA PHE A 227 3.28 13.23 7.96
C PHE A 227 3.22 11.97 8.82
N ARG A 228 3.94 10.90 8.36
CA ARG A 228 4.01 9.65 9.12
C ARG A 228 4.56 9.88 10.52
N ASP A 229 3.80 9.45 11.51
CA ASP A 229 4.14 9.54 12.92
C ASP A 229 4.32 8.15 13.52
N SER A 230 5.21 8.03 14.47
CA SER A 230 5.48 6.78 15.17
C SER A 230 4.31 6.28 16.01
N ARG A 231 3.40 7.16 16.40
CA ARG A 231 2.18 6.80 17.16
C ARG A 231 1.14 6.10 16.29
N GLN A 232 1.20 6.27 14.97
CA GLN A 232 0.30 5.61 14.02
C GLN A 232 0.61 4.12 13.87
N TYR A 233 -0.40 3.37 13.50
CA TYR A 233 -0.31 1.97 13.06
C TYR A 233 -0.51 1.86 11.54
N MET A 234 -0.41 0.64 10.99
CA MET A 234 -0.75 0.37 9.59
C MET A 234 -2.22 -0.06 9.47
N PRO A 235 -3.08 0.73 8.80
CA PRO A 235 -4.52 0.42 8.71
C PRO A 235 -4.82 -0.91 8.03
N PHE A 236 -4.15 -1.26 6.94
CA PHE A 236 -4.35 -2.56 6.29
C PHE A 236 -3.98 -3.73 7.23
N SER A 237 -2.93 -3.55 8.03
CA SER A 237 -2.50 -4.58 9.01
C SER A 237 -3.49 -4.69 10.17
N LEU A 238 -4.17 -3.59 10.52
CA LEU A 238 -5.28 -3.63 11.47
C LEU A 238 -6.41 -4.54 10.95
N CYS A 239 -6.84 -4.35 9.69
CA CYS A 239 -7.84 -5.21 9.05
C CYS A 239 -7.41 -6.68 9.10
N TRP A 240 -6.18 -6.98 8.71
CA TRP A 240 -5.64 -8.33 8.72
C TRP A 240 -5.67 -8.97 10.11
N HIS A 241 -5.24 -8.26 11.15
CA HIS A 241 -5.25 -8.80 12.52
C HIS A 241 -6.69 -8.96 13.08
N LEU A 242 -7.63 -8.13 12.66
CA LEU A 242 -9.06 -8.34 12.97
C LEU A 242 -9.60 -9.60 12.30
N LEU A 243 -9.24 -9.85 11.03
CA LEU A 243 -9.60 -11.08 10.31
C LEU A 243 -8.96 -12.32 10.95
N ILE A 244 -7.68 -12.25 11.30
CA ILE A 244 -6.94 -13.33 11.98
C ILE A 244 -7.61 -13.66 13.32
N LYS A 245 -7.97 -12.65 14.10
CA LYS A 245 -8.65 -12.86 15.40
C LYS A 245 -9.98 -13.58 15.25
N LYS A 246 -10.69 -13.35 14.12
CA LYS A 246 -11.95 -14.00 13.80
C LYS A 246 -11.80 -15.33 13.05
N ASN A 247 -10.58 -15.81 12.83
CA ASN A 247 -10.25 -16.97 12.00
C ASN A 247 -10.79 -16.88 10.54
N ASN A 248 -10.89 -15.64 10.01
CA ASN A 248 -11.38 -15.33 8.66
C ASN A 248 -10.22 -15.04 7.69
N PHE A 249 -9.20 -15.86 7.73
CA PHE A 249 -8.02 -15.72 6.87
C PHE A 249 -7.44 -17.07 6.46
N ILE A 250 -6.63 -17.05 5.41
CA ILE A 250 -5.79 -18.15 4.93
C ILE A 250 -4.39 -17.58 4.75
N GLU A 251 -3.37 -18.30 5.21
CA GLU A 251 -1.98 -17.90 5.00
C GLU A 251 -1.51 -18.26 3.59
N SER A 252 -0.87 -17.30 2.91
CA SER A 252 -0.22 -17.50 1.63
C SER A 252 1.28 -17.25 1.77
N PRO A 253 2.13 -18.11 1.15
CA PRO A 253 3.57 -18.01 1.30
C PRO A 253 4.12 -16.78 0.56
N ILE A 254 5.18 -16.17 1.12
CA ILE A 254 5.89 -15.04 0.50
C ILE A 254 6.69 -15.42 -0.74
N SER A 255 6.86 -16.73 -1.02
CA SER A 255 7.54 -17.22 -2.24
C SER A 255 6.84 -16.78 -3.54
N LYS A 256 5.59 -16.28 -3.45
CA LYS A 256 4.87 -15.68 -4.58
C LYS A 256 5.34 -14.26 -4.92
N LEU A 257 6.20 -13.65 -4.11
CA LEU A 257 6.61 -12.25 -4.22
C LEU A 257 8.11 -12.11 -4.49
N ILE A 258 8.46 -11.23 -5.42
CA ILE A 258 9.80 -10.66 -5.56
C ILE A 258 9.76 -9.19 -5.12
N GLU A 259 10.63 -8.81 -4.19
CA GLU A 259 10.84 -7.42 -3.77
C GLU A 259 12.21 -6.90 -4.21
N ILE A 260 12.21 -5.83 -4.99
CA ILE A 260 13.41 -5.07 -5.37
C ILE A 260 13.42 -3.78 -4.56
N LYS A 261 14.28 -3.71 -3.54
CA LYS A 261 14.30 -2.56 -2.59
C LYS A 261 15.25 -1.44 -3.00
N LYS A 262 16.17 -1.71 -3.92
CA LYS A 262 17.25 -0.79 -4.29
C LYS A 262 17.59 -0.96 -5.77
N THR A 263 16.72 -0.47 -6.62
CA THR A 263 16.86 -0.59 -8.09
C THR A 263 18.16 0.00 -8.59
N ARG A 264 18.64 1.10 -8.01
CA ARG A 264 19.91 1.75 -8.35
C ARG A 264 21.17 0.88 -8.14
N GLU A 265 21.06 -0.17 -7.33
CA GLU A 265 22.17 -1.08 -7.00
C GLU A 265 22.13 -2.34 -7.88
N LEU A 266 21.14 -2.50 -8.76
CA LEU A 266 21.04 -3.65 -9.66
C LEU A 266 22.03 -3.53 -10.82
N SER A 267 22.91 -4.53 -10.94
CA SER A 267 23.71 -4.71 -12.15
C SER A 267 22.87 -5.36 -13.28
N PRO A 268 23.27 -5.21 -14.56
CA PRO A 268 22.58 -5.88 -15.67
C PRO A 268 22.46 -7.40 -15.49
N ASN A 269 23.51 -8.05 -14.97
CA ASN A 269 23.49 -9.49 -14.71
C ASN A 269 22.48 -9.90 -13.61
N GLN A 270 22.35 -9.08 -12.57
CA GLN A 270 21.34 -9.31 -11.52
C GLN A 270 19.92 -9.12 -12.06
N LEU A 271 19.71 -8.15 -12.95
CA LEU A 271 18.43 -7.93 -13.61
C LEU A 271 18.06 -9.13 -14.49
N ILE A 272 18.98 -9.62 -15.33
CA ILE A 272 18.77 -10.81 -16.18
C ILE A 272 18.45 -12.05 -15.31
N SER A 273 19.21 -12.26 -14.22
CA SER A 273 18.95 -13.36 -13.28
C SER A 273 17.55 -13.28 -12.65
N LEU A 274 17.10 -12.07 -12.32
CA LEU A 274 15.77 -11.82 -11.77
C LEU A 274 14.67 -12.14 -12.80
N LEU A 275 14.82 -11.68 -14.05
CA LEU A 275 13.88 -11.96 -15.13
C LEU A 275 13.78 -13.46 -15.40
N ASN A 276 14.91 -14.15 -15.50
CA ASN A 276 14.95 -15.62 -15.65
C ASN A 276 14.25 -16.34 -14.49
N LYS A 277 14.38 -15.84 -13.28
CA LYS A 277 13.67 -16.37 -12.12
C LYS A 277 12.16 -16.15 -12.22
N ILE A 278 11.73 -14.98 -12.66
CA ILE A 278 10.30 -14.68 -12.89
C ILE A 278 9.72 -15.65 -13.93
N ASP A 279 10.42 -15.87 -15.03
CA ASP A 279 9.95 -16.70 -16.13
C ASP A 279 9.90 -18.19 -15.74
N SER A 280 10.93 -18.67 -15.02
CA SER A 280 11.05 -20.09 -14.66
C SER A 280 10.12 -20.55 -13.52
N GLN A 281 9.61 -19.63 -12.70
CA GLN A 281 8.81 -19.97 -11.51
C GLN A 281 7.36 -19.53 -11.66
N ALA A 282 6.47 -20.47 -12.03
CA ALA A 282 5.04 -20.19 -12.23
C ALA A 282 4.32 -19.63 -10.99
N ASN A 283 4.81 -19.92 -9.79
CA ASN A 283 4.22 -19.49 -8.54
C ASN A 283 4.51 -18.03 -8.17
N ILE A 284 5.46 -17.35 -8.82
CA ILE A 284 5.75 -15.94 -8.58
C ILE A 284 4.70 -15.11 -9.33
N LYS A 285 3.83 -14.45 -8.57
CA LYS A 285 2.71 -13.67 -9.10
C LYS A 285 2.85 -12.16 -8.83
N PHE A 286 3.67 -11.78 -7.83
CA PHE A 286 3.78 -10.42 -7.35
C PHE A 286 5.21 -9.88 -7.51
N LEU A 287 5.31 -8.64 -7.93
CA LEU A 287 6.56 -7.90 -8.04
C LEU A 287 6.39 -6.55 -7.34
N ASN A 288 7.36 -6.18 -6.51
CA ASN A 288 7.47 -4.84 -5.95
C ASN A 288 8.81 -4.25 -6.37
N ILE A 289 8.77 -3.02 -6.89
CA ILE A 289 9.98 -2.30 -7.31
C ILE A 289 9.97 -0.95 -6.60
N GLN A 290 10.85 -0.77 -5.64
CA GLN A 290 11.02 0.50 -4.94
C GLN A 290 12.08 1.36 -5.62
N ASP A 291 11.86 2.68 -5.62
CA ASP A 291 12.80 3.69 -6.14
C ASP A 291 13.13 3.47 -7.65
N LEU A 292 12.13 3.09 -8.48
CA LEU A 292 12.33 2.88 -9.93
C LEU A 292 12.84 4.16 -10.61
N ASN A 293 12.42 5.33 -10.15
CA ASN A 293 12.91 6.64 -10.61
C ASN A 293 14.42 6.87 -10.38
N LEU A 294 15.06 6.07 -9.52
CA LEU A 294 16.51 6.10 -9.25
C LEU A 294 17.27 4.98 -9.97
N ALA A 295 16.56 4.12 -10.69
CA ALA A 295 17.18 3.04 -11.46
C ALA A 295 17.97 3.61 -12.66
N SER A 296 18.94 2.82 -13.15
CA SER A 296 19.62 3.16 -14.40
C SER A 296 18.63 3.14 -15.57
N ASP A 297 18.94 3.89 -16.64
CA ASP A 297 18.11 3.94 -17.85
C ASP A 297 17.83 2.54 -18.42
N ILE A 298 18.84 1.65 -18.40
CA ILE A 298 18.68 0.26 -18.82
C ILE A 298 17.64 -0.46 -17.97
N THR A 299 17.68 -0.30 -16.64
CA THR A 299 16.72 -0.91 -15.72
C THR A 299 15.33 -0.34 -15.92
N GLN A 300 15.18 0.96 -16.16
CA GLN A 300 13.89 1.59 -16.44
C GLN A 300 13.27 1.13 -17.75
N GLN A 301 14.07 0.84 -18.77
CA GLN A 301 13.60 0.34 -20.07
C GLN A 301 13.12 -1.12 -20.02
N VAL A 302 13.58 -1.91 -19.06
CA VAL A 302 13.23 -3.32 -18.92
C VAL A 302 11.88 -3.50 -18.20
N PHE A 303 11.55 -2.60 -17.29
CA PHE A 303 10.28 -2.59 -16.56
C PHE A 303 9.29 -1.60 -17.17
#